data_767e6911c67b41deb4ef70460b9a9366
#
_entry.id   767e6911c67b41deb4ef70460b9a9366
#
_cell.length_a   1.000
_cell.length_b   1.000
_cell.length_c   1.000
_cell.angle_alpha   90.00
_cell.angle_beta   90.00
_cell.angle_gamma   90.00
#
_symmetry.space_group_name_H-M   'P 1'
#
loop_
_entity.id
_entity.type
_entity.pdbx_description
1 polymer ?
#
loop_
_entity_poly.entity_id
_entity_poly.type
_entity_poly.pdbx_seq_one_letter_code
_entity_poly.pdbx_strand_id
1 'polypeptide(L)'
;MKLDKIKHFFRLPGKEYAIKTSKKYLLILIISVFISMFFMKNLQPSLPLGIYMKIFSRNYKKGDIVIINLDRKYHKYFNKKGVIKYVMKKITADYNDTVSVNNNHIYVNNQDYGRIENLSILVPDLKIKKGCFFVLSTQPGSFDSRYFGQVCEKDIKYKAIPFITF
;
A
#
# COMPACT_ATOMS: atom_id res chain seq x y z
N MET A 1 -32.99 46.14 34.67
CA MET A 1 -33.63 45.03 33.93
C MET A 1 -32.85 44.71 32.64
N LYS A 2 -31.54 44.55 32.66
CA LYS A 2 -30.75 44.14 31.45
C LYS A 2 -29.53 43.21 31.70
N LEU A 3 -29.16 42.96 32.94
CA LEU A 3 -28.00 42.10 33.26
C LEU A 3 -28.32 40.61 33.35
N ASP A 4 -29.56 40.24 33.64
CA ASP A 4 -29.95 38.85 33.81
C ASP A 4 -30.14 38.09 32.47
N LYS A 5 -30.44 38.82 31.36
CA LYS A 5 -30.56 38.25 30.04
C LYS A 5 -29.18 37.85 29.45
N ILE A 6 -28.09 38.48 29.87
CA ILE A 6 -26.75 38.18 29.38
C ILE A 6 -26.18 36.93 30.05
N LYS A 7 -26.52 36.68 31.31
CA LYS A 7 -26.11 35.45 32.03
C LYS A 7 -26.71 34.18 31.45
N HIS A 8 -27.84 34.26 30.77
CA HIS A 8 -28.50 33.09 30.17
C HIS A 8 -27.82 32.67 28.85
N PHE A 9 -27.13 33.56 28.17
CA PHE A 9 -26.46 33.30 26.89
C PHE A 9 -25.11 32.60 27.06
N PHE A 10 -24.47 32.72 28.23
CA PHE A 10 -23.19 32.06 28.55
C PHE A 10 -23.31 30.95 29.57
N ARG A 11 -24.47 30.27 29.62
CA ARG A 11 -24.58 29.09 30.48
C ARG A 11 -23.78 27.97 29.85
N LEU A 12 -22.54 27.77 30.31
CA LEU A 12 -21.74 26.60 29.97
C LEU A 12 -22.56 25.34 30.22
N PRO A 13 -22.57 24.39 29.27
CA PRO A 13 -23.31 23.15 29.45
C PRO A 13 -22.90 22.50 30.77
N GLY A 14 -23.88 22.00 31.51
CA GLY A 14 -23.65 21.35 32.80
C GLY A 14 -22.63 20.22 32.68
N LYS A 15 -21.88 19.95 33.75
CA LYS A 15 -20.83 18.90 33.77
C LYS A 15 -21.29 17.57 33.18
N GLU A 16 -22.51 17.16 33.44
CA GLU A 16 -23.08 15.91 32.92
C GLU A 16 -23.22 15.92 31.39
N TYR A 17 -23.69 17.04 30.82
CA TYR A 17 -23.75 17.22 29.36
C TYR A 17 -22.38 17.19 28.74
N ALA A 18 -21.41 17.86 29.32
CA ALA A 18 -20.02 17.86 28.84
C ALA A 18 -19.41 16.43 28.87
N ILE A 19 -19.65 15.67 29.95
CA ILE A 19 -19.19 14.27 30.07
C ILE A 19 -19.87 13.37 29.03
N LYS A 20 -21.17 13.49 28.85
CA LYS A 20 -21.90 12.68 27.86
C LYS A 20 -21.44 12.98 26.44
N THR A 21 -21.21 14.26 26.13
CA THR A 21 -20.74 14.72 24.83
C THR A 21 -19.30 14.27 24.58
N SER A 22 -18.40 14.36 25.56
CA SER A 22 -17.02 13.90 25.43
C SER A 22 -16.90 12.37 25.22
N LYS A 23 -17.72 11.58 25.90
CA LYS A 23 -17.81 10.12 25.68
C LYS A 23 -18.24 9.77 24.27
N LYS A 24 -19.22 10.51 23.71
CA LYS A 24 -19.65 10.32 22.31
C LYS A 24 -18.52 10.59 21.31
N TYR A 25 -17.79 11.70 21.47
CA TYR A 25 -16.68 12.02 20.58
C TYR A 25 -15.52 11.05 20.76
N LEU A 26 -15.23 10.59 21.98
CA LEU A 26 -14.23 9.57 22.22
C LEU A 26 -14.58 8.25 21.49
N LEU A 27 -15.85 7.84 21.55
CA LEU A 27 -16.31 6.64 20.85
C LEU A 27 -16.15 6.79 19.32
N ILE A 28 -16.54 7.94 18.75
CA ILE A 28 -16.36 8.24 17.32
C ILE A 28 -14.89 8.18 16.96
N LEU A 29 -14.01 8.76 17.76
CA LEU A 29 -12.56 8.73 17.54
C LEU A 29 -12.03 7.30 17.53
N ILE A 30 -12.41 6.48 18.50
CA ILE A 30 -12.00 5.07 18.58
C ILE A 30 -12.45 4.30 17.33
N ILE A 31 -13.71 4.47 16.91
CA ILE A 31 -14.24 3.84 15.70
C ILE A 31 -13.49 4.32 14.46
N SER A 32 -13.21 5.62 14.33
CA SER A 32 -12.45 6.18 13.20
C SER A 32 -11.04 5.61 13.11
N VAL A 33 -10.33 5.53 14.25
CA VAL A 33 -9.00 4.91 14.32
C VAL A 33 -9.08 3.44 13.93
N PHE A 34 -10.05 2.70 14.45
CA PHE A 34 -10.24 1.29 14.11
C PHE A 34 -10.49 1.09 12.61
N ILE A 35 -11.39 1.86 12.01
CA ILE A 35 -11.68 1.81 10.57
C ILE A 35 -10.42 2.14 9.76
N SER A 36 -9.65 3.16 10.16
CA SER A 36 -8.44 3.58 9.44
C SER A 36 -7.37 2.47 9.36
N MET A 37 -7.36 1.54 10.30
CA MET A 37 -6.43 0.40 10.28
C MET A 37 -6.65 -0.54 9.08
N PHE A 38 -7.86 -0.56 8.51
CA PHE A 38 -8.19 -1.39 7.36
C PHE A 38 -7.90 -0.73 6.01
N PHE A 39 -7.52 0.53 5.99
CA PHE A 39 -7.26 1.26 4.76
C PHE A 39 -5.79 1.65 4.61
N MET A 40 -5.36 1.78 3.36
CA MET A 40 -4.04 2.29 3.00
C MET A 40 -4.16 3.21 1.78
N LYS A 41 -3.49 4.36 1.85
CA LYS A 41 -3.43 5.30 0.74
C LYS A 41 -2.30 4.92 -0.21
N ASN A 42 -2.59 4.84 -1.51
CA ASN A 42 -1.59 4.74 -2.57
C ASN A 42 -1.37 6.11 -3.21
N LEU A 43 -0.12 6.56 -3.16
CA LEU A 43 0.35 7.81 -3.78
C LEU A 43 1.37 7.56 -4.89
N GLN A 44 1.62 6.28 -5.24
CA GLN A 44 2.60 5.91 -6.25
C GLN A 44 1.90 5.57 -7.57
N PRO A 45 2.36 6.10 -8.70
CA PRO A 45 1.69 5.94 -10.00
C PRO A 45 1.80 4.51 -10.57
N SER A 46 2.56 3.61 -9.94
CA SER A 46 2.63 2.19 -10.35
C SER A 46 1.30 1.42 -10.22
N LEU A 47 0.33 2.00 -9.52
CA LEU A 47 -1.07 1.58 -9.41
C LEU A 47 -1.95 2.84 -9.43
N PRO A 48 -3.25 2.75 -9.74
CA PRO A 48 -4.16 3.87 -9.62
C PRO A 48 -4.04 4.56 -8.26
N LEU A 49 -3.97 5.88 -8.25
CA LEU A 49 -3.91 6.64 -7.02
C LEU A 49 -5.23 6.47 -6.26
N GLY A 50 -5.18 6.43 -4.92
CA GLY A 50 -6.42 6.29 -4.16
C GLY A 50 -6.28 5.60 -2.82
N ILE A 51 -7.41 5.17 -2.30
CA ILE A 51 -7.55 4.45 -1.03
C ILE A 51 -7.84 2.98 -1.33
N TYR A 52 -7.10 2.11 -0.69
CA TYR A 52 -7.20 0.67 -0.83
C TYR A 52 -7.57 0.04 0.51
N MET A 53 -8.47 -0.93 0.47
CA MET A 53 -8.84 -1.73 1.64
C MET A 53 -7.87 -2.90 1.78
N LYS A 54 -7.32 -3.08 2.98
CA LYS A 54 -6.44 -4.20 3.34
C LYS A 54 -7.26 -5.44 3.66
N ILE A 55 -6.93 -6.56 3.05
CA ILE A 55 -7.57 -7.85 3.30
C ILE A 55 -6.52 -8.83 3.82
N PHE A 56 -6.85 -9.51 4.90
CA PHE A 56 -6.10 -10.61 5.44
C PHE A 56 -6.43 -11.88 4.61
N SER A 57 -5.58 -12.22 3.68
CA SER A 57 -5.70 -13.42 2.85
C SER A 57 -4.31 -14.01 2.64
N ARG A 58 -4.22 -15.32 2.54
CA ARG A 58 -3.01 -16.04 2.14
C ARG A 58 -3.14 -16.72 0.79
N ASN A 59 -4.25 -16.52 0.12
CA ASN A 59 -4.45 -17.03 -1.24
C ASN A 59 -4.15 -15.88 -2.23
N TYR A 60 -2.99 -15.93 -2.86
CA TYR A 60 -2.50 -14.94 -3.80
C TYR A 60 -2.50 -15.52 -5.22
N LYS A 61 -2.91 -14.70 -6.19
CA LYS A 61 -2.93 -15.05 -7.61
C LYS A 61 -2.53 -13.88 -8.49
N LYS A 62 -2.21 -14.17 -9.73
CA LYS A 62 -1.95 -13.12 -10.73
C LYS A 62 -3.13 -12.15 -10.81
N GLY A 63 -2.81 -10.86 -10.90
CA GLY A 63 -3.79 -9.77 -10.86
C GLY A 63 -4.07 -9.20 -9.48
N ASP A 64 -3.77 -9.92 -8.40
CA ASP A 64 -3.95 -9.40 -7.05
C ASP A 64 -2.99 -8.24 -6.76
N ILE A 65 -3.50 -7.25 -6.05
CA ILE A 65 -2.67 -6.18 -5.51
C ILE A 65 -2.24 -6.58 -4.09
N VAL A 66 -0.95 -6.49 -3.81
CA VAL A 66 -0.37 -6.92 -2.54
C VAL A 66 0.43 -5.80 -1.89
N ILE A 67 0.40 -5.78 -0.56
CA ILE A 67 1.20 -4.89 0.27
C ILE A 67 2.39 -5.71 0.79
N ILE A 68 3.57 -5.33 0.38
CA ILE A 68 4.82 -6.06 0.59
C ILE A 68 5.64 -5.34 1.65
N ASN A 69 6.19 -6.11 2.60
CA ASN A 69 7.22 -5.62 3.51
C ASN A 69 8.58 -5.71 2.81
N LEU A 70 9.09 -4.59 2.36
CA LEU A 70 10.34 -4.55 1.62
C LEU A 70 11.55 -4.58 2.56
N ASP A 71 12.58 -5.36 2.20
CA ASP A 71 13.84 -5.40 2.93
C ASP A 71 14.46 -3.99 3.05
N ARG A 72 15.03 -3.70 4.23
CA ARG A 72 15.65 -2.39 4.55
C ARG A 72 16.71 -1.94 3.55
N LYS A 73 17.46 -2.88 2.95
CA LYS A 73 18.48 -2.57 1.94
C LYS A 73 17.93 -1.84 0.71
N TYR A 74 16.62 -2.02 0.43
CA TYR A 74 15.96 -1.37 -0.70
C TYR A 74 15.30 -0.02 -0.35
N HIS A 75 15.16 0.33 0.93
CA HIS A 75 14.49 1.57 1.34
C HIS A 75 15.15 2.83 0.76
N LYS A 76 16.47 2.80 0.53
CA LYS A 76 17.25 3.90 -0.06
C LYS A 76 16.79 4.29 -1.48
N TYR A 77 16.18 3.35 -2.22
CA TYR A 77 15.73 3.60 -3.58
C TYR A 77 14.35 4.29 -3.66
N PHE A 78 13.59 4.31 -2.57
CA PHE A 78 12.26 4.90 -2.55
C PHE A 78 12.21 6.31 -1.99
N ASN A 79 13.15 6.65 -1.13
CA ASN A 79 13.14 7.97 -0.50
C ASN A 79 14.51 8.30 0.09
N LYS A 80 14.96 9.54 -0.12
CA LYS A 80 16.16 10.08 0.54
C LYS A 80 16.07 10.01 2.08
N LYS A 81 14.86 9.89 2.65
CA LYS A 81 14.61 9.78 4.11
C LYS A 81 14.43 8.34 4.62
N GLY A 82 14.51 7.32 3.76
CA GLY A 82 14.55 5.89 4.17
C GLY A 82 13.32 5.34 4.91
N VAL A 83 12.14 5.95 4.77
CA VAL A 83 10.97 5.67 5.63
C VAL A 83 9.96 4.69 5.01
N ILE A 84 10.08 4.33 3.72
CA ILE A 84 9.08 3.45 3.10
C ILE A 84 9.36 2.00 3.45
N LYS A 85 8.59 1.48 4.40
CA LYS A 85 8.64 0.08 4.84
C LYS A 85 7.78 -0.85 3.96
N TYR A 86 6.68 -0.34 3.44
CA TYR A 86 5.71 -1.10 2.66
C TYR A 86 5.55 -0.52 1.27
N VAL A 87 5.48 -1.40 0.28
CA VAL A 87 5.15 -1.03 -1.09
C VAL A 87 3.91 -1.79 -1.55
N MET A 88 3.10 -1.14 -2.37
CA MET A 88 1.91 -1.74 -2.95
C MET A 88 2.19 -2.03 -4.43
N LYS A 89 1.99 -3.28 -4.86
CA LYS A 89 2.28 -3.73 -6.22
C LYS A 89 1.26 -4.78 -6.66
N LYS A 90 1.12 -4.94 -7.99
CA LYS A 90 0.28 -5.98 -8.59
C LYS A 90 1.12 -7.23 -8.89
N ILE A 91 0.62 -8.41 -8.54
CA ILE A 91 1.21 -9.69 -8.95
C ILE A 91 1.01 -9.86 -10.46
N THR A 92 2.11 -10.05 -11.17
CA THR A 92 2.14 -10.16 -12.64
C THR A 92 2.55 -11.53 -13.12
N ALA A 93 3.37 -12.25 -12.32
CA ALA A 93 3.82 -13.58 -12.65
C ALA A 93 3.93 -14.48 -11.42
N ASP A 94 3.74 -15.79 -11.62
CA ASP A 94 3.95 -16.85 -10.64
C ASP A 94 4.92 -17.91 -11.18
N TYR A 95 5.10 -19.02 -10.48
CA TYR A 95 6.05 -20.08 -10.81
C TYR A 95 5.75 -20.81 -12.14
N ASN A 96 4.56 -20.65 -12.73
CA ASN A 96 4.19 -21.21 -14.03
C ASN A 96 4.58 -20.29 -15.20
N ASP A 97 4.97 -19.05 -14.91
CA ASP A 97 5.25 -18.05 -15.94
C ASP A 97 6.74 -18.00 -16.27
N THR A 98 7.04 -17.69 -17.52
CA THR A 98 8.39 -17.42 -17.99
C THR A 98 8.68 -15.94 -17.90
N VAL A 99 9.73 -15.59 -17.16
CA VAL A 99 10.27 -14.24 -17.09
C VAL A 99 11.58 -14.18 -17.85
N SER A 100 11.73 -13.22 -18.73
CA SER A 100 12.94 -13.03 -19.52
C SER A 100 13.31 -11.56 -19.66
N VAL A 101 14.56 -11.29 -19.97
CA VAL A 101 15.08 -9.96 -20.27
C VAL A 101 15.67 -9.98 -21.68
N ASN A 102 15.24 -9.04 -22.50
CA ASN A 102 15.77 -8.82 -23.84
C ASN A 102 15.87 -7.32 -24.13
N ASN A 103 16.97 -6.85 -24.70
CA ASN A 103 17.21 -5.44 -25.02
C ASN A 103 16.90 -4.47 -23.88
N ASN A 104 17.26 -4.83 -22.66
CA ASN A 104 16.98 -4.06 -21.42
C ASN A 104 15.48 -3.92 -21.10
N HIS A 105 14.62 -4.75 -21.66
CA HIS A 105 13.20 -4.85 -21.32
C HIS A 105 12.93 -6.17 -20.59
N ILE A 106 12.01 -6.15 -19.63
CA ILE A 106 11.55 -7.35 -18.94
C ILE A 106 10.23 -7.82 -19.51
N TYR A 107 10.15 -9.11 -19.77
CA TYR A 107 8.98 -9.78 -20.35
C TYR A 107 8.44 -10.83 -19.40
N VAL A 108 7.11 -11.00 -19.39
CA VAL A 108 6.41 -12.13 -18.77
C VAL A 108 5.56 -12.77 -19.84
N ASN A 109 5.83 -14.04 -20.18
CA ASN A 109 5.13 -14.78 -21.23
C ASN A 109 5.06 -13.97 -22.55
N ASN A 110 6.18 -13.37 -22.96
CA ASN A 110 6.33 -12.49 -24.13
C ASN A 110 5.61 -11.13 -24.05
N GLN A 111 4.91 -10.82 -22.97
CA GLN A 111 4.37 -9.47 -22.76
C GLN A 111 5.46 -8.55 -22.17
N ASP A 112 5.67 -7.39 -22.80
CA ASP A 112 6.63 -6.38 -22.34
C ASP A 112 6.08 -5.62 -21.13
N TYR A 113 6.86 -5.58 -20.07
CA TYR A 113 6.58 -4.81 -18.83
C TYR A 113 7.47 -3.56 -18.71
N GLY A 114 8.19 -3.22 -19.77
CA GLY A 114 8.95 -2.00 -19.89
C GLY A 114 10.44 -2.13 -19.59
N ARG A 115 11.11 -1.00 -19.78
CA ARG A 115 12.57 -0.90 -19.72
C ARG A 115 13.09 -1.03 -18.29
N ILE A 116 14.28 -1.63 -18.18
CA ILE A 116 15.09 -1.68 -16.97
C ILE A 116 16.03 -0.47 -17.01
N GLU A 117 15.79 0.51 -16.13
CA GLU A 117 16.55 1.77 -16.14
C GLU A 117 17.93 1.62 -15.48
N ASN A 118 18.05 0.77 -14.48
CA ASN A 118 19.31 0.56 -13.77
C ASN A 118 19.71 -0.93 -13.77
N LEU A 119 20.50 -1.30 -14.76
CA LEU A 119 20.98 -2.69 -14.92
C LEU A 119 21.90 -3.15 -13.80
N SER A 120 22.57 -2.22 -13.11
CA SER A 120 23.50 -2.58 -12.03
C SER A 120 22.84 -3.17 -10.81
N ILE A 121 21.52 -2.99 -10.67
CA ILE A 121 20.72 -3.53 -9.57
C ILE A 121 19.67 -4.55 -10.03
N LEU A 122 19.73 -4.95 -11.32
CA LEU A 122 18.85 -5.99 -11.85
C LEU A 122 19.07 -7.32 -11.11
N VAL A 123 18.00 -7.99 -10.74
CA VAL A 123 18.08 -9.33 -10.16
C VAL A 123 18.41 -10.35 -11.26
N PRO A 124 19.50 -11.09 -11.14
CA PRO A 124 19.94 -12.04 -12.19
C PRO A 124 19.06 -13.29 -12.28
N ASP A 125 18.46 -13.73 -11.17
CA ASP A 125 17.59 -14.90 -11.13
C ASP A 125 16.13 -14.52 -11.42
N LEU A 126 15.68 -14.85 -12.62
CA LEU A 126 14.32 -14.60 -13.09
C LEU A 126 13.39 -15.82 -12.89
N LYS A 127 13.92 -16.94 -12.36
CA LYS A 127 13.12 -18.13 -12.08
C LYS A 127 12.31 -17.94 -10.80
N ILE A 128 10.98 -18.00 -10.94
CA ILE A 128 10.06 -17.84 -9.81
C ILE A 128 9.90 -19.17 -9.08
N LYS A 129 10.09 -19.18 -7.77
CA LYS A 129 9.88 -20.37 -6.92
C LYS A 129 8.39 -20.53 -6.60
N LYS A 130 7.96 -21.77 -6.35
CA LYS A 130 6.59 -22.04 -5.87
C LYS A 130 6.33 -21.29 -4.56
N GLY A 131 5.17 -20.62 -4.46
CA GLY A 131 4.82 -19.75 -3.33
C GLY A 131 5.47 -18.36 -3.37
N CYS A 132 6.14 -18.02 -4.49
CA CYS A 132 6.67 -16.68 -4.74
C CYS A 132 6.11 -16.12 -6.04
N PHE A 133 6.21 -14.82 -6.20
CA PHE A 133 5.62 -14.06 -7.30
C PHE A 133 6.58 -12.98 -7.80
N PHE A 134 6.46 -12.61 -9.06
CA PHE A 134 6.97 -11.35 -9.57
C PHE A 134 5.86 -10.29 -9.56
N VAL A 135 6.21 -9.12 -9.09
CA VAL A 135 5.34 -7.94 -9.08
C VAL A 135 5.98 -6.88 -9.97
N LEU A 136 5.35 -6.60 -11.08
CA LEU A 136 5.86 -5.69 -12.11
C LEU A 136 4.82 -4.61 -12.43
N SER A 137 5.29 -3.45 -12.87
CA SER A 137 4.48 -2.36 -13.39
C SER A 137 4.98 -1.96 -14.76
N THR A 138 4.08 -1.59 -15.64
CA THR A 138 4.41 -0.96 -16.93
C THR A 138 4.80 0.52 -16.78
N GLN A 139 4.59 1.10 -15.59
CA GLN A 139 4.95 2.48 -15.31
C GLN A 139 6.47 2.67 -15.35
N PRO A 140 7.00 3.61 -16.17
CA PRO A 140 8.42 3.95 -16.18
C PRO A 140 8.94 4.31 -14.79
N GLY A 141 10.17 3.93 -14.47
CA GLY A 141 10.79 4.19 -13.16
C GLY A 141 10.22 3.40 -11.99
N SER A 142 9.32 2.44 -12.24
CA SER A 142 8.79 1.60 -11.16
C SER A 142 9.88 0.73 -10.55
N PHE A 143 10.11 0.90 -9.24
CA PHE A 143 10.96 0.00 -8.47
C PHE A 143 10.14 -1.22 -8.04
N ASP A 144 10.40 -2.38 -8.65
CA ASP A 144 9.63 -3.60 -8.51
C ASP A 144 10.52 -4.86 -8.61
N SER A 145 9.95 -6.02 -8.92
CA SER A 145 10.66 -7.30 -8.94
C SER A 145 11.85 -7.36 -9.90
N ARG A 146 11.93 -6.46 -10.89
CA ARG A 146 13.13 -6.35 -11.74
C ARG A 146 14.39 -5.96 -10.95
N TYR A 147 14.21 -5.37 -9.77
CA TYR A 147 15.30 -4.89 -8.92
C TYR A 147 15.41 -5.63 -7.58
N PHE A 148 14.30 -6.01 -6.95
CA PHE A 148 14.33 -6.72 -5.67
C PHE A 148 14.01 -8.22 -5.78
N GLY A 149 13.69 -8.71 -6.99
CA GLY A 149 13.44 -10.12 -7.25
C GLY A 149 12.05 -10.57 -6.85
N GLN A 150 11.91 -11.89 -6.68
CA GLN A 150 10.65 -12.51 -6.32
C GLN A 150 10.22 -12.13 -4.90
N VAL A 151 8.91 -11.99 -4.72
CA VAL A 151 8.24 -11.74 -3.44
C VAL A 151 7.54 -13.01 -3.03
N CYS A 152 7.89 -13.56 -1.89
CA CYS A 152 7.25 -14.78 -1.40
C CYS A 152 6.08 -14.45 -0.46
N GLU A 153 5.17 -15.41 -0.27
CA GLU A 153 3.98 -15.24 0.59
C GLU A 153 4.29 -14.69 1.98
N LYS A 154 5.44 -15.10 2.57
CA LYS A 154 5.91 -14.62 3.88
C LYS A 154 6.21 -13.12 3.93
N ASP A 155 6.54 -12.52 2.79
CA ASP A 155 6.90 -11.11 2.66
C ASP A 155 5.66 -10.24 2.38
N ILE A 156 4.54 -10.87 2.01
CA ILE A 156 3.27 -10.20 1.77
C ILE A 156 2.53 -10.03 3.11
N LYS A 157 2.17 -8.79 3.42
CA LYS A 157 1.44 -8.46 4.65
C LYS A 157 -0.07 -8.52 4.46
N TYR A 158 -0.56 -8.00 3.34
CA TYR A 158 -1.97 -7.91 3.03
C TYR A 158 -2.19 -8.01 1.53
N LYS A 159 -3.34 -8.52 1.14
CA LYS A 159 -3.94 -8.26 -0.16
C LYS A 159 -4.65 -6.91 -0.09
N ALA A 160 -4.67 -6.16 -1.17
CA ALA A 160 -5.32 -4.87 -1.24
C ALA A 160 -6.39 -4.87 -2.33
N ILE A 161 -7.53 -4.24 -2.04
CA ILE A 161 -8.59 -4.03 -3.03
C ILE A 161 -8.78 -2.51 -3.19
N PRO A 162 -8.86 -1.99 -4.42
CA PRO A 162 -9.22 -0.60 -4.65
C PRO A 162 -10.57 -0.29 -4.01
N PHE A 163 -10.63 0.77 -3.19
CA PHE A 163 -11.86 1.23 -2.55
C PHE A 163 -12.35 2.53 -3.21
N ILE A 164 -11.48 3.52 -3.33
CA ILE A 164 -11.70 4.75 -4.08
C ILE A 164 -10.42 5.05 -4.84
N THR A 165 -10.50 5.14 -6.18
CA THR A 165 -9.37 5.50 -7.04
C THR A 165 -9.73 6.71 -7.91
N PHE A 166 -8.72 7.50 -8.29
CA PHE A 166 -8.85 8.72 -9.09
C PHE A 166 -7.62 8.93 -9.97
#